data_b1662aab1751f69131b30ddef538abee
#
_entry.id   b1662aab1751f69131b30ddef538abee
#
_cell.length_a   1.000
_cell.length_b   1.000
_cell.length_c   1.000
_cell.angle_alpha   90.00
_cell.angle_beta   90.00
_cell.angle_gamma   90.00
#
_symmetry.space_group_name_H-M   'P 1'
#
loop_
_entity.id
_entity.type
_entity.pdbx_description
1 polymer ?
#
loop_
_entity_poly.entity_id
_entity_poly.type
_entity_poly.pdbx_seq_one_letter_code
_entity_poly.pdbx_strand_id
1 'polypeptide(L)'
;METEMGLFSKDIKTMDGLLLHGLQDIYYAEQQITKALPRMIDQATNRDLAQGLRVHLEETNKQIERLDQVFKKLGQKPSGTDCPAIDGLIKESNETAGEVDDKSVLDAAIVANAQAVEHYEIARYGTLIAWAEELGDDDIVRFLTTNLNEEKAANTKLNSIALRKGVNRKAAS
;
A
#
# COMPACT_ATOMS: atom_id res chain seq x y z
N MET A 1 36.07 1.65 28.23
CA MET A 1 35.27 2.58 27.41
C MET A 1 34.63 1.73 26.33
N GLU A 2 33.53 1.04 26.71
CA GLU A 2 32.83 0.11 25.85
C GLU A 2 31.84 0.91 25.01
N THR A 3 32.02 0.88 23.72
CA THR A 3 31.09 1.42 22.73
C THR A 3 29.89 0.51 22.66
N GLU A 4 28.77 0.95 23.20
CA GLU A 4 27.46 0.39 22.89
C GLU A 4 27.18 0.55 21.39
N MET A 5 27.55 -0.48 20.62
CA MET A 5 26.99 -0.67 19.29
C MET A 5 25.58 -1.19 19.48
N GLY A 6 24.60 -0.33 19.20
CA GLY A 6 23.18 -0.66 19.26
C GLY A 6 22.82 -1.84 18.36
N LEU A 7 22.64 -2.96 18.99
CA LEU A 7 22.11 -4.17 18.40
C LEU A 7 20.60 -4.05 18.29
N PHE A 8 20.10 -3.76 17.10
CA PHE A 8 18.78 -4.20 16.68
C PHE A 8 18.83 -4.77 15.27
N SER A 9 19.67 -5.77 15.05
CA SER A 9 19.34 -6.78 14.06
C SER A 9 18.33 -7.72 14.72
N LYS A 10 17.05 -7.57 14.44
CA LYS A 10 16.06 -8.59 14.78
C LYS A 10 16.40 -9.81 13.94
N ASP A 11 17.08 -10.77 14.51
CA ASP A 11 17.32 -12.07 13.88
C ASP A 11 15.98 -12.78 13.74
N ILE A 12 15.37 -12.70 12.55
CA ILE A 12 14.16 -13.45 12.20
C ILE A 12 14.60 -14.91 11.98
N LYS A 13 14.19 -15.81 12.88
CA LYS A 13 14.60 -17.22 12.87
C LYS A 13 13.46 -18.19 12.60
N THR A 14 12.23 -17.71 12.59
CA THR A 14 11.01 -18.52 12.45
C THR A 14 10.08 -17.94 11.42
N MET A 15 9.19 -18.75 10.86
CA MET A 15 8.14 -18.28 9.96
C MET A 15 7.16 -17.33 10.66
N ASP A 16 6.84 -17.58 11.93
CA ASP A 16 6.04 -16.65 12.75
C ASP A 16 6.71 -15.27 12.88
N GLY A 17 8.02 -15.25 13.12
CA GLY A 17 8.79 -14.02 13.17
C GLY A 17 8.82 -13.28 11.83
N LEU A 18 8.91 -14.03 10.72
CA LEU A 18 8.87 -13.46 9.38
C LEU A 18 7.48 -12.92 9.04
N LEU A 19 6.42 -13.63 9.38
CA LEU A 19 5.04 -13.17 9.24
C LEU A 19 4.81 -11.88 10.03
N LEU A 20 5.21 -11.85 11.30
CA LEU A 20 5.08 -10.65 12.13
C LEU A 20 5.84 -9.45 11.55
N HIS A 21 7.07 -9.65 11.09
CA HIS A 21 7.85 -8.60 10.43
C HIS A 21 7.14 -8.09 9.16
N GLY A 22 6.64 -8.98 8.31
CA GLY A 22 5.90 -8.60 7.12
C GLY A 22 4.59 -7.87 7.41
N LEU A 23 3.90 -8.23 8.50
CA LEU A 23 2.72 -7.51 8.97
C LEU A 23 3.06 -6.11 9.48
N GLN A 24 4.18 -5.94 10.17
CA GLN A 24 4.67 -4.63 10.59
C GLN A 24 5.05 -3.75 9.39
N ASP A 25 5.64 -4.36 8.36
CA ASP A 25 6.02 -3.71 7.11
C ASP A 25 4.79 -3.17 6.36
N ILE A 26 3.77 -4.03 6.14
CA ILE A 26 2.53 -3.61 5.45
C ILE A 26 1.70 -2.63 6.30
N TYR A 27 1.69 -2.76 7.62
CA TYR A 27 1.01 -1.84 8.51
C TYR A 27 1.58 -0.41 8.41
N TYR A 28 2.90 -0.29 8.39
CA TYR A 28 3.57 0.98 8.12
C TYR A 28 3.22 1.52 6.73
N ALA A 29 3.27 0.65 5.71
CA ALA A 29 2.96 1.04 4.34
C ALA A 29 1.54 1.63 4.22
N GLU A 30 0.53 0.97 4.78
CA GLU A 30 -0.86 1.47 4.80
C GLU A 30 -0.95 2.85 5.47
N GLN A 31 -0.25 3.04 6.58
CA GLN A 31 -0.22 4.34 7.25
C GLN A 31 0.44 5.44 6.41
N GLN A 32 1.47 5.13 5.64
CA GLN A 32 2.09 6.10 4.73
C GLN A 32 1.17 6.40 3.53
N ILE A 33 0.49 5.40 3.00
CA ILE A 33 -0.47 5.55 1.90
C ILE A 33 -1.64 6.47 2.32
N THR A 34 -2.20 6.30 3.52
CA THR A 34 -3.27 7.20 4.03
C THR A 34 -2.81 8.65 4.13
N LYS A 35 -1.53 8.90 4.36
CA LYS A 35 -0.96 10.26 4.38
C LYS A 35 -0.70 10.82 2.99
N ALA A 36 -0.36 9.97 2.03
CA ALA A 36 -0.05 10.36 0.66
C ALA A 36 -1.30 10.60 -0.20
N LEU A 37 -2.34 9.80 -0.04
CA LEU A 37 -3.56 9.84 -0.85
C LEU A 37 -4.26 11.22 -0.90
N PRO A 38 -4.41 11.99 0.19
CA PRO A 38 -5.04 13.31 0.14
C PRO A 38 -4.38 14.26 -0.86
N ARG A 39 -3.06 14.26 -0.94
CA ARG A 39 -2.32 15.06 -1.92
C ARG A 39 -2.60 14.62 -3.35
N MET A 40 -2.62 13.32 -3.61
CA MET A 40 -2.94 12.78 -4.93
C MET A 40 -4.37 13.14 -5.35
N ILE A 41 -5.33 13.08 -4.42
CA ILE A 41 -6.72 13.47 -4.64
C ILE A 41 -6.82 14.96 -5.02
N ASP A 42 -6.11 15.83 -4.33
CA ASP A 42 -6.11 17.27 -4.58
C ASP A 42 -5.47 17.63 -5.93
N GLN A 43 -4.48 16.86 -6.35
CA GLN A 43 -3.79 17.06 -7.63
C GLN A 43 -4.55 16.50 -8.85
N ALA A 44 -5.38 15.48 -8.64
CA ALA A 44 -6.14 14.84 -9.72
C ALA A 44 -7.23 15.76 -10.27
N THR A 45 -7.26 15.93 -11.59
CA THR A 45 -8.28 16.73 -12.29
C THR A 45 -9.36 15.87 -12.93
N ASN A 46 -9.07 14.63 -13.26
CA ASN A 46 -10.07 13.67 -13.73
C ASN A 46 -10.97 13.24 -12.58
N ARG A 47 -12.29 13.37 -12.78
CA ARG A 47 -13.29 13.09 -11.73
C ARG A 47 -13.32 11.62 -11.31
N ASP A 48 -13.19 10.69 -12.25
CA ASP A 48 -13.21 9.26 -11.96
C ASP A 48 -11.93 8.87 -11.18
N LEU A 49 -10.79 9.48 -11.53
CA LEU A 49 -9.53 9.29 -10.79
C LEU A 49 -9.64 9.83 -9.37
N ALA A 50 -10.04 11.08 -9.19
CA ALA A 50 -10.18 11.68 -7.86
C ALA A 50 -11.17 10.88 -6.98
N GLN A 51 -12.28 10.41 -7.55
CA GLN A 51 -13.25 9.60 -6.82
C GLN A 51 -12.69 8.20 -6.50
N GLY A 52 -11.94 7.60 -7.41
CA GLY A 52 -11.27 6.32 -7.19
C GLY A 52 -10.28 6.39 -6.02
N LEU A 53 -9.48 7.45 -5.96
CA LEU A 53 -8.51 7.66 -4.88
C LEU A 53 -9.21 7.93 -3.53
N ARG A 54 -10.36 8.62 -3.51
CA ARG A 54 -11.15 8.80 -2.26
C ARG A 54 -11.68 7.48 -1.73
N VAL A 55 -12.23 6.64 -2.60
CA VAL A 55 -12.71 5.30 -2.21
C VAL A 55 -11.54 4.48 -1.67
N HIS A 56 -10.39 4.51 -2.35
CA HIS A 56 -9.21 3.80 -1.91
C HIS A 56 -8.72 4.28 -0.52
N LEU A 57 -8.76 5.57 -0.24
CA LEU A 57 -8.45 6.10 1.09
C LEU A 57 -9.37 5.53 2.19
N GLU A 58 -10.67 5.40 1.90
CA GLU A 58 -11.63 4.79 2.83
C GLU A 58 -11.35 3.29 3.03
N GLU A 59 -11.01 2.58 1.96
CA GLU A 59 -10.64 1.16 1.99
C GLU A 59 -9.35 0.95 2.79
N THR A 60 -8.31 1.76 2.56
CA THR A 60 -7.03 1.70 3.29
C THR A 60 -7.21 1.89 4.80
N ASN A 61 -8.08 2.81 5.22
CA ASN A 61 -8.40 2.94 6.66
C ASN A 61 -9.02 1.65 7.24
N LYS A 62 -9.93 1.00 6.51
CA LYS A 62 -10.52 -0.28 6.93
C LYS A 62 -9.51 -1.43 6.91
N GLN A 63 -8.55 -1.39 6.01
CA GLN A 63 -7.45 -2.36 5.94
C GLN A 63 -6.55 -2.25 7.18
N ILE A 64 -6.24 -1.04 7.62
CA ILE A 64 -5.52 -0.80 8.89
C ILE A 64 -6.30 -1.37 10.07
N GLU A 65 -7.62 -1.14 10.14
CA GLU A 65 -8.47 -1.71 11.21
C GLU A 65 -8.45 -3.26 11.21
N ARG A 66 -8.41 -3.89 10.03
CA ARG A 66 -8.29 -5.35 9.92
C ARG A 66 -6.90 -5.82 10.35
N LEU A 67 -5.84 -5.08 10.02
CA LEU A 67 -4.49 -5.38 10.49
C LEU A 67 -4.40 -5.25 12.02
N ASP A 68 -5.08 -4.29 12.63
CA ASP A 68 -5.19 -4.21 14.11
C ASP A 68 -5.79 -5.50 14.70
N GLN A 69 -6.81 -6.07 14.05
CA GLN A 69 -7.38 -7.35 14.48
C GLN A 69 -6.40 -8.52 14.30
N VAL A 70 -5.61 -8.50 13.23
CA VAL A 70 -4.54 -9.50 12.99
C VAL A 70 -3.50 -9.43 14.11
N PHE A 71 -2.98 -8.25 14.44
CA PHE A 71 -2.03 -8.09 15.55
C PHE A 71 -2.62 -8.57 16.88
N LYS A 72 -3.87 -8.23 17.16
CA LYS A 72 -4.58 -8.68 18.36
C LYS A 72 -4.65 -10.20 18.45
N LYS A 73 -4.94 -10.89 17.33
CA LYS A 73 -4.97 -12.36 17.28
C LYS A 73 -3.59 -12.98 17.57
N LEU A 74 -2.54 -12.33 17.12
CA LEU A 74 -1.15 -12.75 17.43
C LEU A 74 -0.70 -12.39 18.84
N GLY A 75 -1.55 -11.75 19.66
CA GLY A 75 -1.17 -11.27 20.98
C GLY A 75 -0.12 -10.15 20.93
N GLN A 76 -0.04 -9.43 19.81
CA GLN A 76 0.90 -8.36 19.57
C GLN A 76 0.20 -7.00 19.58
N LYS A 77 0.94 -5.97 19.99
CA LYS A 77 0.48 -4.58 19.83
C LYS A 77 0.66 -4.16 18.36
N PRO A 78 -0.35 -3.54 17.72
CA PRO A 78 -0.19 -2.98 16.39
C PRO A 78 0.99 -2.02 16.33
N SER A 79 1.92 -2.26 15.42
CA SER A 79 3.09 -1.41 15.21
C SER A 79 3.65 -1.60 13.82
N GLY A 80 4.12 -0.51 13.22
CA GLY A 80 4.85 -0.54 11.96
C GLY A 80 6.35 -0.73 12.16
N THR A 81 7.04 -1.02 11.07
CA THR A 81 8.48 -0.94 10.94
C THR A 81 8.82 -0.16 9.66
N ASP A 82 10.00 0.44 9.61
CA ASP A 82 10.41 1.19 8.42
C ASP A 82 10.35 0.31 7.16
N CYS A 83 9.68 0.83 6.14
CA CYS A 83 9.51 0.16 4.85
C CYS A 83 10.10 1.03 3.72
N PRO A 84 11.39 0.85 3.38
CA PRO A 84 12.03 1.62 2.32
C PRO A 84 11.34 1.50 0.96
N ALA A 85 10.63 0.38 0.71
CA ALA A 85 9.92 0.17 -0.54
C ALA A 85 8.76 1.16 -0.70
N ILE A 86 7.87 1.26 0.28
CA ILE A 86 6.74 2.22 0.19
C ILE A 86 7.22 3.66 0.26
N ASP A 87 8.22 3.95 1.09
CA ASP A 87 8.81 5.29 1.16
C ASP A 87 9.41 5.71 -0.18
N GLY A 88 10.08 4.78 -0.88
CA GLY A 88 10.60 4.99 -2.23
C GLY A 88 9.51 5.24 -3.26
N LEU A 89 8.42 4.46 -3.25
CA LEU A 89 7.29 4.63 -4.16
C LEU A 89 6.58 5.99 -3.95
N ILE A 90 6.38 6.39 -2.70
CA ILE A 90 5.77 7.69 -2.37
C ILE A 90 6.70 8.85 -2.76
N LYS A 91 7.99 8.70 -2.51
CA LYS A 91 9.00 9.70 -2.91
C LYS A 91 9.00 9.88 -4.43
N GLU A 92 9.08 8.81 -5.21
CA GLU A 92 9.03 8.85 -6.67
C GLU A 92 7.74 9.50 -7.17
N SER A 93 6.59 9.16 -6.58
CA SER A 93 5.31 9.78 -6.91
C SER A 93 5.33 11.29 -6.71
N ASN A 94 5.90 11.76 -5.60
CA ASN A 94 6.01 13.20 -5.31
C ASN A 94 6.97 13.92 -6.25
N GLU A 95 8.10 13.30 -6.60
CA GLU A 95 9.08 13.84 -7.53
C GLU A 95 8.48 13.97 -8.93
N THR A 96 7.88 12.89 -9.45
CA THR A 96 7.20 12.90 -10.76
C THR A 96 6.09 13.95 -10.81
N ALA A 97 5.25 14.04 -9.77
CA ALA A 97 4.19 15.05 -9.72
C ALA A 97 4.73 16.49 -9.67
N GLY A 98 5.93 16.69 -9.16
CA GLY A 98 6.61 18.00 -9.13
C GLY A 98 7.22 18.40 -10.47
N GLU A 99 7.47 17.44 -11.35
CA GLU A 99 8.09 17.66 -12.68
C GLU A 99 7.05 17.84 -13.80
N VAL A 100 5.78 17.51 -13.57
CA VAL A 100 4.72 17.55 -14.59
C VAL A 100 3.89 18.82 -14.46
N ASP A 101 3.95 19.69 -15.45
CA ASP A 101 3.19 20.97 -15.47
C ASP A 101 1.75 20.78 -16.00
N ASP A 102 1.58 19.96 -17.07
CA ASP A 102 0.27 19.76 -17.68
C ASP A 102 -0.64 18.87 -16.81
N LYS A 103 -1.85 19.34 -16.58
CA LYS A 103 -2.81 18.66 -15.69
C LYS A 103 -3.28 17.30 -16.20
N SER A 104 -3.41 17.13 -17.51
CA SER A 104 -3.82 15.85 -18.10
C SER A 104 -2.68 14.83 -18.04
N VAL A 105 -1.46 15.29 -18.24
CA VAL A 105 -0.25 14.47 -18.08
C VAL A 105 -0.06 14.09 -16.61
N LEU A 106 -0.32 15.01 -15.70
CA LEU A 106 -0.27 14.74 -14.24
C LEU A 106 -1.30 13.66 -13.83
N ASP A 107 -2.53 13.69 -14.35
CA ASP A 107 -3.51 12.63 -14.10
C ASP A 107 -2.98 11.25 -14.53
N ALA A 108 -2.33 11.15 -15.70
CA ALA A 108 -1.71 9.91 -16.15
C ALA A 108 -0.55 9.46 -15.24
N ALA A 109 0.28 10.37 -14.78
CA ALA A 109 1.35 10.10 -13.82
C ALA A 109 0.81 9.61 -12.46
N ILE A 110 -0.26 10.23 -11.96
CA ILE A 110 -0.93 9.82 -10.71
C ILE A 110 -1.45 8.39 -10.83
N VAL A 111 -2.11 8.04 -11.95
CA VAL A 111 -2.57 6.64 -12.18
C VAL A 111 -1.40 5.67 -12.15
N ALA A 112 -0.30 5.98 -12.85
CA ALA A 112 0.87 5.12 -12.90
C ALA A 112 1.49 4.90 -11.51
N ASN A 113 1.64 5.96 -10.73
CA ASN A 113 2.18 5.90 -9.38
C ASN A 113 1.26 5.13 -8.42
N ALA A 114 -0.06 5.35 -8.49
CA ALA A 114 -1.03 4.59 -7.71
C ALA A 114 -0.96 3.10 -8.05
N GLN A 115 -0.90 2.72 -9.33
CA GLN A 115 -0.77 1.32 -9.73
C GLN A 115 0.52 0.66 -9.22
N ALA A 116 1.63 1.39 -9.13
CA ALA A 116 2.87 0.86 -8.55
C ALA A 116 2.69 0.52 -7.06
N VAL A 117 1.98 1.36 -6.31
CA VAL A 117 1.63 1.11 -4.91
C VAL A 117 0.72 -0.12 -4.79
N GLU A 118 -0.35 -0.20 -5.60
CA GLU A 118 -1.26 -1.36 -5.62
C GLU A 118 -0.53 -2.68 -5.87
N HIS A 119 0.38 -2.72 -6.83
CA HIS A 119 1.17 -3.92 -7.13
C HIS A 119 2.11 -4.31 -5.99
N TYR A 120 2.69 -3.34 -5.29
CA TYR A 120 3.44 -3.59 -4.07
C TYR A 120 2.56 -4.26 -3.02
N GLU A 121 1.38 -3.72 -2.74
CA GLU A 121 0.46 -4.25 -1.73
C GLU A 121 -0.09 -5.62 -2.12
N ILE A 122 -0.47 -5.83 -3.39
CA ILE A 122 -0.91 -7.13 -3.91
C ILE A 122 0.17 -8.19 -3.68
N ALA A 123 1.43 -7.90 -3.98
CA ALA A 123 2.54 -8.82 -3.76
C ALA A 123 2.73 -9.14 -2.27
N ARG A 124 2.68 -8.12 -1.41
CA ARG A 124 2.88 -8.29 0.03
C ARG A 124 1.73 -9.03 0.69
N TYR A 125 0.48 -8.66 0.44
CA TYR A 125 -0.67 -9.38 0.98
C TYR A 125 -0.71 -10.84 0.51
N GLY A 126 -0.43 -11.11 -0.77
CA GLY A 126 -0.36 -12.48 -1.29
C GLY A 126 0.69 -13.32 -0.58
N THR A 127 1.86 -12.77 -0.30
CA THR A 127 2.92 -13.43 0.44
C THR A 127 2.54 -13.69 1.90
N LEU A 128 1.98 -12.70 2.59
CA LEU A 128 1.55 -12.83 3.98
C LEU A 128 0.44 -13.87 4.16
N ILE A 129 -0.50 -13.95 3.21
CA ILE A 129 -1.55 -14.97 3.18
C ILE A 129 -0.92 -16.36 3.08
N ALA A 130 0.00 -16.57 2.13
CA ALA A 130 0.65 -17.86 1.96
C ALA A 130 1.40 -18.30 3.23
N TRP A 131 2.08 -17.39 3.91
CA TRP A 131 2.76 -17.70 5.17
C TRP A 131 1.78 -18.00 6.30
N ALA A 132 0.66 -17.27 6.40
CA ALA A 132 -0.37 -17.52 7.40
C ALA A 132 -1.08 -18.87 7.17
N GLU A 133 -1.28 -19.27 5.91
CA GLU A 133 -1.80 -20.61 5.54
C GLU A 133 -0.88 -21.72 6.03
N GLU A 134 0.43 -21.61 5.80
CA GLU A 134 1.42 -22.59 6.28
C GLU A 134 1.48 -22.68 7.82
N LEU A 135 1.17 -21.60 8.51
CA LEU A 135 1.08 -21.55 9.97
C LEU A 135 -0.28 -22.01 10.53
N GLY A 136 -1.24 -22.27 9.66
CA GLY A 136 -2.58 -22.74 10.04
C GLY A 136 -3.48 -21.66 10.65
N ASP A 137 -3.27 -20.38 10.31
CA ASP A 137 -3.94 -19.23 10.90
C ASP A 137 -5.11 -18.72 10.03
N ASP A 138 -6.18 -19.52 9.92
CA ASP A 138 -7.33 -19.26 9.03
C ASP A 138 -8.00 -17.91 9.23
N ASP A 139 -8.01 -17.38 10.45
CA ASP A 139 -8.58 -16.07 10.74
C ASP A 139 -7.72 -14.93 10.15
N ILE A 140 -6.39 -15.05 10.26
CA ILE A 140 -5.46 -14.09 9.65
C ILE A 140 -5.58 -14.16 8.14
N VAL A 141 -5.60 -15.36 7.56
CA VAL A 141 -5.82 -15.58 6.12
C VAL A 141 -7.08 -14.85 5.64
N ARG A 142 -8.18 -14.96 6.37
CA ARG A 142 -9.43 -14.29 5.99
C ARG A 142 -9.35 -12.77 5.98
N PHE A 143 -8.74 -12.16 7.00
CA PHE A 143 -8.55 -10.71 7.06
C PHE A 143 -7.66 -10.20 5.93
N LEU A 144 -6.51 -10.85 5.74
CA LEU A 144 -5.56 -10.46 4.69
C LEU A 144 -6.12 -10.68 3.28
N THR A 145 -6.91 -11.73 3.07
CA THR A 145 -7.58 -12.00 1.78
C THR A 145 -8.58 -10.90 1.44
N THR A 146 -9.29 -10.36 2.44
CA THR A 146 -10.19 -9.23 2.23
C THR A 146 -9.41 -8.01 1.74
N ASN A 147 -8.30 -7.68 2.39
CA ASN A 147 -7.42 -6.58 1.97
C ASN A 147 -6.89 -6.82 0.54
N LEU A 148 -6.33 -7.99 0.27
CA LEU A 148 -5.83 -8.34 -1.07
C LEU A 148 -6.89 -8.15 -2.17
N ASN A 149 -8.13 -8.54 -1.92
CA ASN A 149 -9.20 -8.40 -2.90
C ASN A 149 -9.56 -6.94 -3.17
N GLU A 150 -9.51 -6.08 -2.15
CA GLU A 150 -9.69 -4.64 -2.31
C GLU A 150 -8.56 -4.03 -3.15
N GLU A 151 -7.29 -4.40 -2.92
CA GLU A 151 -6.15 -3.93 -3.73
C GLU A 151 -6.26 -4.36 -5.20
N LYS A 152 -6.63 -5.60 -5.44
CA LYS A 152 -6.87 -6.08 -6.81
C LYS A 152 -8.00 -5.32 -7.50
N ALA A 153 -9.07 -5.00 -6.79
CA ALA A 153 -10.19 -4.21 -7.32
C ALA A 153 -9.76 -2.76 -7.58
N ALA A 154 -8.98 -2.15 -6.68
CA ALA A 154 -8.43 -0.80 -6.86
C ALA A 154 -7.52 -0.73 -8.10
N ASN A 155 -6.60 -1.68 -8.26
CA ASN A 155 -5.75 -1.76 -9.46
C ASN A 155 -6.57 -1.92 -10.76
N THR A 156 -7.60 -2.78 -10.76
CA THR A 156 -8.49 -2.96 -11.90
C THR A 156 -9.22 -1.67 -12.25
N LYS A 157 -9.67 -0.91 -11.25
CA LYS A 157 -10.32 0.39 -11.42
C LYS A 157 -9.36 1.43 -12.00
N LEU A 158 -8.13 1.53 -11.48
CA LEU A 158 -7.10 2.42 -12.00
C LEU A 158 -6.77 2.11 -13.46
N ASN A 159 -6.64 0.82 -13.81
CA ASN A 159 -6.43 0.39 -15.19
C ASN A 159 -7.58 0.81 -16.10
N SER A 160 -8.83 0.68 -15.64
CA SER A 160 -10.01 1.15 -16.38
C SER A 160 -9.99 2.67 -16.57
N ILE A 161 -9.62 3.44 -15.56
CA ILE A 161 -9.50 4.90 -15.61
C ILE A 161 -8.44 5.31 -16.64
N ALA A 162 -7.27 4.68 -16.60
CA ALA A 162 -6.18 4.95 -17.54
C ALA A 162 -6.60 4.71 -19.01
N LEU A 163 -7.16 3.54 -19.28
CA LEU A 163 -7.37 3.04 -20.65
C LEU A 163 -8.78 3.32 -21.18
N ARG A 164 -9.82 3.01 -20.42
CA ARG A 164 -11.22 3.09 -20.87
C ARG A 164 -11.85 4.44 -20.63
N LYS A 165 -11.53 5.08 -19.50
CA LYS A 165 -12.02 6.43 -19.14
C LYS A 165 -11.20 7.56 -19.76
N GLY A 166 -10.16 7.22 -20.51
CA GLY A 166 -9.48 8.11 -21.41
C GLY A 166 -8.44 9.03 -20.79
N VAL A 167 -7.97 8.76 -19.55
CA VAL A 167 -6.91 9.56 -18.93
C VAL A 167 -5.66 9.58 -19.79
N ASN A 168 -5.14 8.42 -20.20
CA ASN A 168 -3.94 8.35 -21.04
C ASN A 168 -4.15 8.98 -22.42
N ARG A 169 -5.33 8.81 -23.00
CA ARG A 169 -5.65 9.41 -24.30
C ARG A 169 -5.65 10.93 -24.23
N LYS A 170 -6.23 11.49 -23.18
CA LYS A 170 -6.24 12.94 -22.97
C LYS A 170 -4.85 13.51 -22.71
N ALA A 171 -4.01 12.77 -22.00
CA ALA A 171 -2.62 13.16 -21.76
C ALA A 171 -1.77 13.17 -23.04
N ALA A 172 -2.13 12.34 -24.05
CA ALA A 172 -1.42 12.20 -25.32
C ALA A 172 -1.93 13.16 -26.42
N SER A 173 -3.00 13.92 -26.18
CA SER A 173 -3.59 14.87 -27.13
C SER A 173 -3.07 16.29 -26.93
#